data_218e1a8a09d6d24486c7bad8e67c5afb
#
_entry.id   218e1a8a09d6d24486c7bad8e67c5afb
#
_cell.length_a   1.000
_cell.length_b   1.000
_cell.length_c   1.000
_cell.angle_alpha   90.00
_cell.angle_beta   90.00
_cell.angle_gamma   90.00
#
_symmetry.space_group_name_H-M   'P 1'
#
loop_
_entity.id
_entity.type
_entity.pdbx_description
1 polymer ?
#
loop_
_entity_poly.entity_id
_entity_poly.type
_entity_poly.pdbx_seq_one_letter_code
_entity_poly.pdbx_strand_id
1 'polypeptide(L)'
;MSRIKYFLAIVVFFTFAISCSEQDDQSSRTFETDQGLSLNHKNEFRKDLIEVTDDIFVGVGYGLANSIMIETSKSLVIVDTLGSEERASELFADFRKITNKPVNVIVYTHNHLDHLGGATIFAADTNPDIYAQENIIYNLDNIATTIRPIIFERSARQFGIPLPSDEIVHQGIGGFLEINDQSTLGLVRPNKLFK
;
A
#
# COMPACT_ATOMS: atom_id res chain seq x y z
N MET A 1 -66.74 15.12 66.27
CA MET A 1 -65.42 14.83 66.87
C MET A 1 -64.98 13.51 66.31
N SER A 2 -64.17 13.54 65.26
CA SER A 2 -63.78 12.34 64.52
C SER A 2 -62.24 12.18 64.63
N ARG A 3 -61.83 11.07 65.19
CA ARG A 3 -60.39 10.76 65.37
C ARG A 3 -59.87 10.13 64.08
N ILE A 4 -58.98 10.82 63.38
CA ILE A 4 -58.27 10.30 62.21
C ILE A 4 -57.14 9.44 62.74
N LYS A 5 -57.21 8.15 62.42
CA LYS A 5 -56.14 7.18 62.67
C LYS A 5 -55.15 7.25 61.52
N TYR A 6 -53.95 7.68 61.76
CA TYR A 6 -52.84 7.59 60.81
C TYR A 6 -52.37 6.15 60.71
N PHE A 7 -52.59 5.54 59.55
CA PHE A 7 -52.00 4.25 59.21
C PHE A 7 -50.62 4.51 58.63
N LEU A 8 -49.62 4.19 59.41
CA LEU A 8 -48.24 4.28 58.97
C LEU A 8 -47.93 3.04 58.09
N ALA A 9 -47.97 3.20 56.78
CA ALA A 9 -47.57 2.15 55.84
C ALA A 9 -46.04 2.18 55.77
N ILE A 10 -45.42 1.19 56.40
CA ILE A 10 -43.98 0.93 56.24
C ILE A 10 -43.80 0.24 54.87
N VAL A 11 -43.35 1.04 53.87
CA VAL A 11 -42.90 0.49 52.60
C VAL A 11 -41.51 -0.03 52.78
N VAL A 12 -41.36 -1.34 52.92
CA VAL A 12 -40.05 -2.01 52.89
C VAL A 12 -39.60 -2.06 51.46
N PHE A 13 -38.68 -1.17 51.12
CA PHE A 13 -37.97 -1.24 49.87
C PHE A 13 -36.98 -2.41 49.96
N PHE A 14 -37.33 -3.54 49.38
CA PHE A 14 -36.39 -4.58 49.04
C PHE A 14 -35.57 -4.08 47.85
N THR A 15 -34.43 -3.45 48.13
CA THR A 15 -33.41 -3.25 47.12
C THR A 15 -32.81 -4.62 46.79
N PHE A 16 -33.31 -5.23 45.74
CA PHE A 16 -32.57 -6.30 45.07
C PHE A 16 -31.33 -5.65 44.48
N ALA A 17 -30.27 -5.71 45.23
CA ALA A 17 -28.93 -5.56 44.66
C ALA A 17 -28.73 -6.76 43.73
N ILE A 18 -29.11 -6.60 42.46
CA ILE A 18 -28.58 -7.43 41.39
C ILE A 18 -27.11 -7.07 41.35
N SER A 19 -26.31 -7.83 42.09
CA SER A 19 -24.89 -7.94 41.83
C SER A 19 -24.79 -8.60 40.47
N CYS A 20 -24.83 -7.78 39.41
CA CYS A 20 -24.22 -8.13 38.16
C CYS A 20 -22.74 -8.25 38.52
N SER A 21 -22.28 -9.44 38.88
CA SER A 21 -20.91 -9.79 38.67
C SER A 21 -20.76 -9.70 37.13
N GLU A 22 -20.37 -8.53 36.62
CA GLU A 22 -19.55 -8.48 35.45
C GLU A 22 -18.39 -9.41 35.77
N GLN A 23 -18.55 -10.70 35.46
CA GLN A 23 -17.43 -11.46 35.01
C GLN A 23 -16.98 -10.67 33.77
N ASP A 24 -16.12 -9.70 34.01
CA ASP A 24 -15.08 -9.40 33.09
C ASP A 24 -14.38 -10.73 32.76
N ASP A 25 -14.99 -11.49 31.84
CA ASP A 25 -14.23 -12.26 30.91
C ASP A 25 -13.59 -11.25 29.92
N GLN A 26 -12.82 -10.35 30.47
CA GLN A 26 -11.56 -10.00 29.92
C GLN A 26 -10.70 -11.30 30.08
N SER A 27 -11.10 -12.35 29.34
CA SER A 27 -10.07 -13.01 28.60
C SER A 27 -9.39 -11.84 27.92
N SER A 28 -8.39 -11.30 28.61
CA SER A 28 -7.36 -10.53 28.00
C SER A 28 -7.02 -11.38 26.77
N ARG A 29 -7.70 -11.09 25.64
CA ARG A 29 -7.01 -11.17 24.40
C ARG A 29 -5.87 -10.17 24.66
N THR A 30 -4.86 -10.66 25.35
CA THR A 30 -3.54 -10.28 25.07
C THR A 30 -3.52 -10.47 23.55
N PHE A 31 -3.82 -9.39 22.83
CA PHE A 31 -3.10 -9.19 21.64
C PHE A 31 -1.66 -9.30 22.17
N GLU A 32 -1.16 -10.51 22.24
CA GLU A 32 0.22 -10.69 21.97
C GLU A 32 0.34 -9.87 20.69
N THR A 33 0.70 -8.63 20.86
CA THR A 33 1.36 -7.87 19.84
C THR A 33 2.58 -8.73 19.63
N ASP A 34 2.34 -9.78 18.87
CA ASP A 34 3.35 -10.75 18.57
C ASP A 34 4.29 -10.00 17.66
N GLN A 35 5.20 -9.26 18.31
CA GLN A 35 6.31 -8.63 17.60
C GLN A 35 7.00 -9.67 16.73
N GLY A 36 6.88 -10.96 17.10
CA GLY A 36 7.33 -12.08 16.31
C GLY A 36 6.52 -12.27 15.02
N LEU A 37 5.16 -12.24 15.05
CA LEU A 37 4.33 -12.31 13.85
C LEU A 37 4.57 -11.08 12.96
N SER A 38 4.63 -9.91 13.55
CA SER A 38 4.92 -8.65 12.87
C SER A 38 6.30 -8.66 12.19
N LEU A 39 7.33 -9.15 12.87
CA LEU A 39 8.67 -9.28 12.30
C LEU A 39 8.73 -10.37 11.21
N ASN A 40 8.00 -11.47 11.38
CA ASN A 40 7.90 -12.52 10.37
C ASN A 40 7.19 -12.01 9.11
N HIS A 41 6.08 -11.28 9.26
CA HIS A 41 5.40 -10.65 8.13
C HIS A 41 6.29 -9.62 7.41
N LYS A 42 7.12 -8.88 8.13
CA LYS A 42 8.09 -7.97 7.51
C LYS A 42 9.11 -8.72 6.64
N ASN A 43 9.48 -9.94 7.00
CA ASN A 43 10.38 -10.78 6.21
C ASN A 43 9.73 -11.35 4.94
N GLU A 44 8.40 -11.43 4.87
CA GLU A 44 7.65 -11.82 3.66
C GLU A 44 7.77 -10.78 2.55
N PHE A 45 7.98 -9.51 2.90
CA PHE A 45 8.20 -8.41 1.97
C PHE A 45 9.68 -8.13 1.71
N ARG A 46 10.53 -9.16 1.87
CA ARG A 46 11.96 -9.02 1.56
C ARG A 46 12.15 -8.66 0.09
N LYS A 47 13.17 -7.88 -0.15
CA LYS A 47 13.58 -7.55 -1.49
C LYS A 47 14.14 -8.80 -2.17
N ASP A 48 13.56 -9.16 -3.33
CA ASP A 48 13.95 -10.33 -4.08
C ASP A 48 13.73 -10.10 -5.59
N LEU A 49 14.62 -10.67 -6.41
CA LEU A 49 14.47 -10.71 -7.85
C LEU A 49 14.17 -12.15 -8.25
N ILE A 50 12.91 -12.42 -8.54
CA ILE A 50 12.41 -13.75 -8.81
C ILE A 50 12.44 -14.02 -10.31
N GLU A 51 13.18 -15.03 -10.72
CA GLU A 51 13.10 -15.62 -12.05
C GLU A 51 11.86 -16.53 -12.13
N VAL A 52 10.87 -16.12 -12.90
CA VAL A 52 9.62 -16.87 -13.09
C VAL A 52 9.76 -17.88 -14.23
N THR A 53 10.43 -17.46 -15.28
CA THR A 53 10.87 -18.27 -16.42
C THR A 53 12.19 -17.71 -16.92
N ASP A 54 12.85 -18.41 -17.85
CA ASP A 54 14.13 -18.00 -18.46
C ASP A 54 14.14 -16.53 -18.95
N ASP A 55 12.97 -15.98 -19.32
CA ASP A 55 12.84 -14.66 -19.92
C ASP A 55 11.98 -13.69 -19.06
N ILE A 56 11.46 -14.11 -17.90
CA ILE A 56 10.56 -13.29 -17.07
C ILE A 56 11.08 -13.17 -15.63
N PHE A 57 11.33 -11.95 -15.22
CA PHE A 57 11.85 -11.60 -13.89
C PHE A 57 10.93 -10.63 -13.18
N VAL A 58 10.67 -10.85 -11.90
CA VAL A 58 9.80 -10.02 -11.07
C VAL A 58 10.59 -9.44 -9.90
N GLY A 59 10.68 -8.12 -9.83
CA GLY A 59 11.19 -7.41 -8.66
C GLY A 59 10.13 -7.31 -7.58
N VAL A 60 10.34 -8.01 -6.48
CA VAL A 60 9.44 -8.04 -5.31
C VAL A 60 10.08 -7.30 -4.15
N GLY A 61 9.30 -6.51 -3.39
CA GLY A 61 9.79 -5.83 -2.18
C GLY A 61 10.72 -4.64 -2.43
N TYR A 62 10.88 -4.18 -3.68
CA TYR A 62 11.59 -2.94 -4.00
C TYR A 62 10.74 -1.71 -3.70
N GLY A 63 9.42 -1.86 -3.72
CA GLY A 63 8.43 -0.84 -3.42
C GLY A 63 7.10 -1.45 -2.98
N LEU A 64 6.05 -0.66 -3.00
CA LEU A 64 4.69 -1.10 -2.71
C LEU A 64 4.17 -2.04 -3.80
N ALA A 65 4.39 -1.67 -5.05
CA ALA A 65 4.08 -2.49 -6.22
C ALA A 65 5.28 -3.36 -6.61
N ASN A 66 5.03 -4.36 -7.45
CA ASN A 66 6.05 -5.12 -8.14
C ASN A 66 6.29 -4.52 -9.53
N SER A 67 7.46 -4.79 -10.10
CA SER A 67 7.76 -4.49 -11.50
C SER A 67 8.27 -5.76 -12.17
N ILE A 68 7.86 -5.96 -13.42
CA ILE A 68 8.18 -7.17 -14.18
C ILE A 68 9.05 -6.79 -15.37
N MET A 69 10.16 -7.50 -15.53
CA MET A 69 10.97 -7.47 -16.74
C MET A 69 10.69 -8.71 -17.60
N ILE A 70 10.35 -8.49 -18.85
CA ILE A 70 10.25 -9.55 -19.87
C ILE A 70 11.36 -9.33 -20.88
N GLU A 71 12.26 -10.29 -20.98
CA GLU A 71 13.36 -10.24 -21.91
C GLU A 71 12.93 -10.85 -23.25
N THR A 72 13.04 -10.07 -24.31
CA THR A 72 12.80 -10.53 -25.69
C THR A 72 14.15 -10.79 -26.38
N SER A 73 14.11 -11.30 -27.61
CA SER A 73 15.33 -11.53 -28.37
C SER A 73 16.19 -10.26 -28.56
N LYS A 74 15.60 -9.05 -28.55
CA LYS A 74 16.29 -7.80 -28.90
C LYS A 74 16.17 -6.70 -27.86
N SER A 75 15.18 -6.77 -26.98
CA SER A 75 14.83 -5.66 -26.07
C SER A 75 14.14 -6.16 -24.82
N LEU A 76 13.83 -5.24 -23.92
CA LEU A 76 13.07 -5.48 -22.72
C LEU A 76 11.68 -4.85 -22.81
N VAL A 77 10.71 -5.53 -22.23
CA VAL A 77 9.40 -4.99 -21.87
C VAL A 77 9.36 -4.88 -20.36
N ILE A 78 9.03 -3.71 -19.84
CA ILE A 78 8.84 -3.47 -18.41
C ILE A 78 7.35 -3.30 -18.15
N VAL A 79 6.81 -4.04 -17.18
CA VAL A 79 5.43 -3.90 -16.72
C VAL A 79 5.45 -3.27 -15.34
N ASP A 80 4.92 -2.06 -15.25
CA ASP A 80 4.96 -1.14 -14.11
C ASP A 80 6.40 -0.74 -13.69
N THR A 81 6.52 0.41 -13.04
CA THR A 81 7.82 1.06 -12.88
C THR A 81 8.12 1.49 -11.44
N LEU A 82 7.39 0.94 -10.46
CA LEU A 82 7.45 1.35 -9.06
C LEU A 82 7.02 2.81 -8.84
N GLY A 83 7.09 3.29 -7.61
CA GLY A 83 6.53 4.57 -7.19
C GLY A 83 7.51 5.74 -7.19
N SER A 84 8.81 5.50 -7.32
CA SER A 84 9.82 6.56 -7.34
C SER A 84 11.04 6.21 -8.18
N GLU A 85 11.80 7.24 -8.58
CA GLU A 85 13.05 7.08 -9.32
C GLU A 85 14.09 6.30 -8.53
N GLU A 86 14.17 6.52 -7.21
CA GLU A 86 15.13 5.88 -6.32
C GLU A 86 14.91 4.36 -6.30
N ARG A 87 13.65 3.93 -6.17
CA ARG A 87 13.28 2.51 -6.15
C ARG A 87 13.42 1.86 -7.52
N ALA A 88 13.01 2.58 -8.55
CA ALA A 88 13.20 2.13 -9.92
C ALA A 88 14.68 1.96 -10.28
N SER A 89 15.54 2.89 -9.86
CA SER A 89 16.99 2.80 -10.07
C SER A 89 17.60 1.58 -9.41
N GLU A 90 17.19 1.28 -8.18
CA GLU A 90 17.65 0.11 -7.45
C GLU A 90 17.27 -1.18 -8.17
N LEU A 91 15.99 -1.34 -8.53
CA LEU A 91 15.53 -2.52 -9.26
C LEU A 91 16.17 -2.62 -10.63
N PHE A 92 16.26 -1.51 -11.35
CA PHE A 92 16.84 -1.52 -12.71
C PHE A 92 18.31 -1.90 -12.70
N ALA A 93 19.06 -1.50 -11.64
CA ALA A 93 20.43 -1.96 -11.46
C ALA A 93 20.52 -3.49 -11.29
N ASP A 94 19.54 -4.10 -10.63
CA ASP A 94 19.46 -5.57 -10.50
C ASP A 94 19.05 -6.25 -11.82
N PHE A 95 18.09 -5.71 -12.56
CA PHE A 95 17.79 -6.16 -13.93
C PHE A 95 19.00 -6.07 -14.86
N ARG A 96 19.83 -5.03 -14.72
CA ARG A 96 21.06 -4.84 -15.51
C ARG A 96 22.17 -5.86 -15.21
N LYS A 97 22.10 -6.61 -14.10
CA LYS A 97 22.98 -7.75 -13.85
C LYS A 97 22.64 -8.97 -14.70
N ILE A 98 21.39 -9.03 -15.18
CA ILE A 98 20.90 -10.12 -16.03
C ILE A 98 21.16 -9.78 -17.51
N THR A 99 20.80 -8.58 -17.95
CA THR A 99 20.84 -8.21 -19.37
C THR A 99 21.08 -6.72 -19.58
N ASN A 100 21.79 -6.38 -20.66
CA ASN A 100 22.02 -5.00 -21.10
C ASN A 100 21.14 -4.59 -22.31
N LYS A 101 20.14 -5.39 -22.67
CA LYS A 101 19.22 -5.06 -23.77
C LYS A 101 18.47 -3.74 -23.48
N PRO A 102 18.15 -2.95 -24.53
CA PRO A 102 17.42 -1.71 -24.37
C PRO A 102 15.98 -1.95 -23.93
N VAL A 103 15.43 -1.05 -23.13
CA VAL A 103 13.98 -1.02 -22.84
C VAL A 103 13.26 -0.36 -23.99
N ASN A 104 12.49 -1.11 -24.75
CA ASN A 104 11.73 -0.59 -25.88
C ASN A 104 10.24 -0.45 -25.60
N VAL A 105 9.75 -1.12 -24.57
CA VAL A 105 8.33 -1.08 -24.20
C VAL A 105 8.19 -0.96 -22.69
N ILE A 106 7.27 -0.10 -22.27
CA ILE A 106 6.76 -0.03 -20.91
C ILE A 106 5.25 -0.24 -20.98
N VAL A 107 4.70 -1.00 -20.06
CA VAL A 107 3.25 -1.22 -19.93
C VAL A 107 2.82 -0.77 -18.54
N TYR A 108 1.88 0.15 -18.48
CA TYR A 108 1.22 0.52 -17.22
C TYR A 108 -0.05 -0.29 -17.04
N THR A 109 -0.14 -1.01 -15.93
CA THR A 109 -1.33 -1.80 -15.61
C THR A 109 -2.51 -0.91 -15.23
N HIS A 110 -2.26 0.16 -14.47
CA HIS A 110 -3.27 1.14 -14.05
C HIS A 110 -2.64 2.47 -13.61
N ASN A 111 -3.43 3.38 -13.11
CA ASN A 111 -3.07 4.78 -12.85
C ASN A 111 -2.54 5.11 -11.45
N HIS A 112 -2.28 4.14 -10.59
CA HIS A 112 -1.70 4.41 -9.29
C HIS A 112 -0.21 4.75 -9.39
N LEU A 113 0.24 5.71 -8.57
CA LEU A 113 1.60 6.25 -8.69
C LEU A 113 2.70 5.25 -8.33
N ASP A 114 2.40 4.30 -7.46
CA ASP A 114 3.31 3.20 -7.10
C ASP A 114 3.61 2.23 -8.27
N HIS A 115 2.91 2.40 -9.40
CA HIS A 115 3.15 1.65 -10.65
C HIS A 115 3.81 2.50 -11.75
N LEU A 116 3.83 3.82 -11.60
CA LEU A 116 4.19 4.75 -12.67
C LEU A 116 5.36 5.66 -12.32
N GLY A 117 5.69 5.78 -11.04
CA GLY A 117 6.55 6.85 -10.51
C GLY A 117 8.02 6.74 -10.85
N GLY A 118 8.50 5.59 -11.30
CA GLY A 118 9.90 5.40 -11.68
C GLY A 118 10.16 5.30 -13.17
N ALA A 119 9.19 5.66 -14.01
CA ALA A 119 9.25 5.42 -15.45
C ALA A 119 10.42 6.12 -16.17
N THR A 120 10.83 7.30 -15.73
CA THR A 120 11.99 8.02 -16.27
C THR A 120 13.27 7.18 -16.24
N ILE A 121 13.45 6.37 -15.20
CA ILE A 121 14.64 5.51 -15.03
C ILE A 121 14.70 4.44 -16.12
N PHE A 122 13.57 3.77 -16.38
CA PHE A 122 13.50 2.74 -17.40
C PHE A 122 13.53 3.32 -18.82
N ALA A 123 13.11 4.57 -18.99
CA ALA A 123 13.09 5.27 -20.27
C ALA A 123 14.36 6.08 -20.58
N ALA A 124 15.30 6.20 -19.65
CA ALA A 124 16.42 7.15 -19.73
C ALA A 124 17.28 7.03 -21.00
N ASP A 125 17.60 5.80 -21.40
CA ASP A 125 18.50 5.52 -22.52
C ASP A 125 17.77 5.28 -23.86
N THR A 126 16.43 5.25 -23.81
CA THR A 126 15.60 4.95 -24.97
C THR A 126 14.38 5.85 -24.97
N ASN A 127 13.62 5.85 -26.04
CA ASN A 127 12.31 6.47 -26.06
C ASN A 127 11.26 5.37 -26.26
N PRO A 128 10.94 4.62 -25.20
CA PRO A 128 10.13 3.41 -25.34
C PRO A 128 8.70 3.73 -25.74
N ASP A 129 8.04 2.79 -26.38
CA ASP A 129 6.59 2.79 -26.50
C ASP A 129 5.97 2.48 -25.13
N ILE A 130 5.20 3.40 -24.60
CA ILE A 130 4.55 3.27 -23.30
C ILE A 130 3.06 3.04 -23.48
N TYR A 131 2.64 1.81 -23.21
CA TYR A 131 1.27 1.35 -23.37
C TYR A 131 0.46 1.54 -22.11
N ALA A 132 -0.76 2.04 -22.26
CA ALA A 132 -1.74 2.14 -21.18
C ALA A 132 -3.17 2.19 -21.71
N GLN A 133 -4.14 1.84 -20.85
CA GLN A 133 -5.55 2.04 -21.15
C GLN A 133 -5.88 3.55 -21.26
N GLU A 134 -6.74 3.94 -22.17
CA GLU A 134 -6.97 5.37 -22.52
C GLU A 134 -7.40 6.26 -21.35
N ASN A 135 -8.14 5.73 -20.37
CA ASN A 135 -8.60 6.52 -19.22
C ASN A 135 -7.48 6.83 -18.20
N ILE A 136 -6.30 6.27 -18.36
CA ILE A 136 -5.19 6.47 -17.40
C ILE A 136 -4.85 7.97 -17.31
N ILE A 137 -4.83 8.69 -18.42
CA ILE A 137 -4.49 10.12 -18.46
C ILE A 137 -5.53 10.93 -17.69
N TYR A 138 -6.82 10.69 -17.97
CA TYR A 138 -7.91 11.36 -17.25
C TYR A 138 -7.82 11.08 -15.73
N ASN A 139 -7.60 9.83 -15.34
CA ASN A 139 -7.51 9.45 -13.93
C ASN A 139 -6.30 10.08 -13.23
N LEU A 140 -5.13 10.14 -13.89
CA LEU A 140 -3.94 10.80 -13.37
C LEU A 140 -4.18 12.30 -13.15
N ASP A 141 -4.75 12.98 -14.15
CA ASP A 141 -5.02 14.41 -14.06
C ASP A 141 -6.08 14.69 -12.97
N ASN A 142 -7.10 13.85 -12.84
CA ASN A 142 -8.13 13.98 -11.82
C ASN A 142 -7.57 13.75 -10.40
N ILE A 143 -6.72 12.75 -10.22
CA ILE A 143 -6.04 12.49 -8.93
C ILE A 143 -5.15 13.68 -8.56
N ALA A 144 -4.38 14.20 -9.50
CA ALA A 144 -3.44 15.28 -9.25
C ALA A 144 -4.13 16.63 -8.93
N THR A 145 -5.34 16.85 -9.40
CA THR A 145 -6.03 18.14 -9.31
C THR A 145 -7.27 18.12 -8.43
N THR A 146 -8.28 17.34 -8.80
CA THR A 146 -9.64 17.45 -8.24
C THR A 146 -9.80 16.71 -6.91
N ILE A 147 -9.28 15.50 -6.83
CA ILE A 147 -9.53 14.62 -5.68
C ILE A 147 -8.31 14.46 -4.75
N ARG A 148 -7.21 15.15 -5.04
CA ARG A 148 -5.96 15.06 -4.28
C ARG A 148 -6.12 15.19 -2.76
N PRO A 149 -6.85 16.17 -2.22
CA PRO A 149 -7.01 16.30 -0.78
C PRO A 149 -7.71 15.09 -0.14
N ILE A 150 -8.76 14.59 -0.82
CA ILE A 150 -9.56 13.45 -0.34
C ILE A 150 -8.73 12.16 -0.40
N ILE A 151 -8.00 11.95 -1.49
CA ILE A 151 -7.11 10.80 -1.66
C ILE A 151 -6.01 10.81 -0.60
N PHE A 152 -5.41 11.98 -0.33
CA PHE A 152 -4.35 12.11 0.68
C PHE A 152 -4.85 11.76 2.07
N GLU A 153 -5.98 12.32 2.52
CA GLU A 153 -6.56 12.00 3.83
C GLU A 153 -6.93 10.51 3.97
N ARG A 154 -7.50 9.94 2.91
CA ARG A 154 -7.85 8.53 2.88
C ARG A 154 -6.61 7.66 2.97
N SER A 155 -5.59 7.94 2.16
CA SER A 155 -4.33 7.19 2.13
C SER A 155 -3.60 7.30 3.46
N ALA A 156 -3.58 8.47 4.09
CA ALA A 156 -2.98 8.66 5.40
C ALA A 156 -3.57 7.70 6.45
N ARG A 157 -4.90 7.56 6.45
CA ARG A 157 -5.59 6.63 7.37
C ARG A 157 -5.41 5.16 6.96
N GLN A 158 -5.51 4.88 5.67
CA GLN A 158 -5.41 3.52 5.14
C GLN A 158 -4.04 2.90 5.37
N PHE A 159 -2.99 3.69 5.22
CA PHE A 159 -1.60 3.23 5.24
C PHE A 159 -0.85 3.60 6.53
N GLY A 160 -1.55 4.15 7.52
CA GLY A 160 -0.94 4.49 8.79
C GLY A 160 0.15 5.56 8.71
N ILE A 161 0.10 6.46 7.71
CA ILE A 161 1.13 7.51 7.52
C ILE A 161 1.42 8.33 8.80
N PRO A 162 0.43 8.63 9.67
CA PRO A 162 0.68 9.34 10.92
C PRO A 162 1.32 8.52 12.02
N LEU A 163 1.47 7.21 11.84
CA LEU A 163 2.10 6.35 12.85
C LEU A 163 3.62 6.59 12.87
N PRO A 164 4.27 6.40 14.05
CA PRO A 164 5.72 6.33 14.12
C PRO A 164 6.27 5.28 13.17
N SER A 165 7.42 5.54 12.57
CA SER A 165 7.99 4.66 11.53
C SER A 165 8.36 3.26 12.02
N ASP A 166 8.62 3.10 13.32
CA ASP A 166 8.89 1.83 13.98
C ASP A 166 7.63 1.01 14.25
N GLU A 167 6.45 1.64 14.23
CA GLU A 167 5.16 0.97 14.36
C GLU A 167 4.59 0.51 13.00
N ILE A 168 5.13 1.01 11.89
CA ILE A 168 4.70 0.61 10.54
C ILE A 168 5.42 -0.67 10.14
N VAL A 169 4.71 -1.78 10.17
CA VAL A 169 5.24 -3.08 9.78
C VAL A 169 5.11 -3.32 8.28
N HIS A 170 3.93 -3.06 7.74
CA HIS A 170 3.60 -3.15 6.32
C HIS A 170 2.37 -2.27 6.01
N GLN A 171 2.09 -2.07 4.73
CA GLN A 171 1.01 -1.20 4.28
C GLN A 171 -0.33 -1.92 4.04
N GLY A 172 -0.42 -3.21 4.40
CA GLY A 172 -1.59 -4.06 4.14
C GLY A 172 -1.69 -4.60 2.71
N ILE A 173 -1.00 -3.98 1.77
CA ILE A 173 -0.95 -4.38 0.35
C ILE A 173 0.47 -4.54 -0.17
N GLY A 174 1.47 -4.26 0.64
CA GLY A 174 2.89 -4.35 0.31
C GLY A 174 3.77 -3.95 1.47
N GLY A 175 5.08 -3.96 1.28
CA GLY A 175 6.05 -3.77 2.35
C GLY A 175 6.09 -2.37 2.93
N PHE A 176 6.09 -1.34 2.11
CA PHE A 176 6.19 0.05 2.54
C PHE A 176 5.76 1.02 1.43
N LEU A 177 5.33 2.21 1.85
CA LEU A 177 5.13 3.33 0.92
C LEU A 177 6.49 3.92 0.55
N GLU A 178 6.78 3.93 -0.74
CA GLU A 178 8.03 4.46 -1.27
C GLU A 178 7.97 5.94 -1.62
N ILE A 179 6.77 6.53 -1.58
CA ILE A 179 6.55 7.94 -1.90
C ILE A 179 6.51 8.73 -0.59
N ASN A 180 7.49 9.58 -0.40
CA ASN A 180 7.61 10.52 0.72
C ASN A 180 8.14 11.87 0.20
N ASP A 181 8.43 12.80 1.08
CA ASP A 181 8.92 14.15 0.76
C ASP A 181 10.32 14.19 0.12
N GLN A 182 11.05 13.08 0.16
CA GLN A 182 12.38 12.92 -0.44
C GLN A 182 12.34 12.11 -1.75
N SER A 183 11.19 11.57 -2.12
CA SER A 183 11.06 10.73 -3.30
C SER A 183 10.90 11.58 -4.56
N THR A 184 11.60 11.19 -5.62
CA THR A 184 11.47 11.79 -6.94
C THR A 184 10.43 11.02 -7.75
N LEU A 185 9.43 11.74 -8.24
CA LEU A 185 8.39 11.19 -9.09
C LEU A 185 8.76 11.34 -10.56
N GLY A 186 9.21 10.27 -11.17
CA GLY A 186 9.65 10.19 -12.57
C GLY A 186 8.56 9.63 -13.50
N LEU A 187 7.38 10.28 -13.50
CA LEU A 187 6.27 9.86 -14.36
C LEU A 187 6.53 10.22 -15.83
N VAL A 188 6.35 9.27 -16.73
CA VAL A 188 6.32 9.49 -18.18
C VAL A 188 4.91 9.20 -18.70
N ARG A 189 4.33 10.16 -19.41
CA ARG A 189 2.98 9.96 -20.00
C ARG A 189 3.01 8.87 -21.07
N PRO A 190 2.01 7.96 -21.10
CA PRO A 190 1.94 6.95 -22.14
C PRO A 190 1.72 7.58 -23.52
N ASN A 191 2.32 6.96 -24.54
CA ASN A 191 2.26 7.37 -25.93
C ASN A 191 1.53 6.37 -26.84
N LYS A 192 1.11 5.25 -26.27
CA LYS A 192 0.31 4.19 -26.93
C LYS A 192 -0.90 3.86 -26.06
N LEU A 193 -2.06 4.35 -26.47
CA LEU A 193 -3.29 4.13 -25.73
C LEU A 193 -4.15 3.07 -26.38
N PHE A 194 -4.77 2.22 -25.58
CA PHE A 194 -5.74 1.22 -26.00
C PHE A 194 -7.05 1.35 -25.21
N LYS A 195 -8.14 0.82 -25.78
CA LYS A 195 -9.48 0.82 -25.20
C LYS A 195 -9.73 -0.42 -24.33
#